data_8e3998e34f7c3fc490581167f5692b21
#
_entry.id   8e3998e34f7c3fc490581167f5692b21
#
_cell.length_a   1.000
_cell.length_b   1.000
_cell.length_c   1.000
_cell.angle_alpha   90.00
_cell.angle_beta   90.00
_cell.angle_gamma   90.00
#
_symmetry.space_group_name_H-M   'P 1'
#
loop_
_entity.id
_entity.type
_entity.pdbx_description
1 polymer ?
#
loop_
_entity_poly.entity_id
_entity_poly.type
_entity_poly.pdbx_seq_one_letter_code
_entity_poly.pdbx_strand_id
1 'polypeptide(L)'
;IKPNRLSPKSIMRWRKIHIFIGYLLIATFISHSDFSLPHTGFEWALWGGFVLVTLSGLFGTYLTWSLQAKGGIDENVGSDGIHIRLAELARDVHDIVTTPDRAAAAIGLPTPPYDAWIIDLYSNHLRDFFEGHRNLSSHLIGSQRPLKRLTNEIDNLSRYIDAQSQEKLTAIRNLVVEKDRLDFTRVHFGLSKGWLFVHVPVTYALI
;
A
#
# COMPACT_ATOMS: atom_id res chain seq x y z
N ILE A 1 6.08 -32.93 -2.59
CA ILE A 1 6.08 -32.56 -1.15
C ILE A 1 5.49 -31.17 -1.09
N LYS A 2 4.20 -31.02 -0.68
CA LYS A 2 3.60 -29.70 -0.46
C LYS A 2 4.33 -29.04 0.73
N PRO A 3 4.88 -27.83 0.58
CA PRO A 3 5.44 -27.11 1.71
C PRO A 3 4.34 -26.90 2.75
N ASN A 4 4.62 -27.28 3.98
CA ASN A 4 3.71 -27.13 5.12
C ASN A 4 3.51 -25.63 5.38
N ARG A 5 2.52 -25.00 4.73
CA ARG A 5 2.22 -23.59 4.93
C ARG A 5 1.64 -23.45 6.34
N LEU A 6 2.40 -22.80 7.21
CA LEU A 6 1.92 -22.40 8.53
C LEU A 6 0.58 -21.68 8.37
N SER A 7 -0.38 -21.97 9.24
CA SER A 7 -1.67 -21.29 9.16
C SER A 7 -1.48 -19.79 9.43
N PRO A 8 -2.26 -18.91 8.81
CA PRO A 8 -2.19 -17.46 9.02
C PRO A 8 -2.26 -17.06 10.50
N LYS A 9 -3.09 -17.76 11.28
CA LYS A 9 -3.20 -17.57 12.74
C LYS A 9 -1.89 -17.90 13.48
N SER A 10 -1.16 -18.91 13.03
CA SER A 10 0.12 -19.30 13.61
C SER A 10 1.19 -18.22 13.34
N ILE A 11 1.25 -17.71 12.11
CA ILE A 11 2.19 -16.63 11.73
C ILE A 11 1.94 -15.37 12.56
N MET A 12 0.68 -14.96 12.73
CA MET A 12 0.34 -13.81 13.57
C MET A 12 0.73 -14.01 15.03
N ARG A 13 0.57 -15.21 15.58
CA ARG A 13 0.97 -15.53 16.95
C ARG A 13 2.49 -15.43 17.13
N TRP A 14 3.25 -16.04 16.24
CA TRP A 14 4.72 -15.99 16.27
C TRP A 14 5.25 -14.56 16.16
N ARG A 15 4.64 -13.74 15.30
CA ARG A 15 4.99 -12.33 15.19
C ARG A 15 4.74 -11.56 16.50
N LYS A 16 3.60 -11.76 17.16
CA LYS A 16 3.31 -11.14 18.47
C LYS A 16 4.33 -11.55 19.53
N ILE A 17 4.68 -12.84 19.58
CA ILE A 17 5.69 -13.37 20.51
C ILE A 17 7.05 -12.71 20.20
N HIS A 18 7.47 -12.63 18.97
CA HIS A 18 8.72 -12.01 18.56
C HIS A 18 8.80 -10.53 18.99
N ILE A 19 7.74 -9.76 18.75
CA ILE A 19 7.65 -8.36 19.17
C ILE A 19 7.75 -8.24 20.71
N PHE A 20 7.02 -9.09 21.43
CA PHE A 20 7.05 -9.08 22.90
C PHE A 20 8.44 -9.41 23.44
N ILE A 21 9.11 -10.43 22.89
CA ILE A 21 10.50 -10.77 23.24
C ILE A 21 11.43 -9.59 22.93
N GLY A 22 11.25 -8.91 21.81
CA GLY A 22 12.02 -7.72 21.46
C GLY A 22 11.91 -6.61 22.52
N TYR A 23 10.70 -6.29 23.00
CA TYR A 23 10.51 -5.33 24.07
C TYR A 23 11.12 -5.79 25.40
N LEU A 24 11.03 -7.08 25.72
CA LEU A 24 11.65 -7.64 26.91
C LEU A 24 13.18 -7.50 26.85
N LEU A 25 13.79 -7.78 25.68
CA LEU A 25 15.24 -7.62 25.47
C LEU A 25 15.67 -6.16 25.63
N ILE A 26 14.89 -5.20 25.16
CA ILE A 26 15.18 -3.76 25.36
C ILE A 26 15.20 -3.44 26.86
N ALA A 27 14.17 -3.85 27.59
CA ALA A 27 14.09 -3.62 29.04
C ALA A 27 15.27 -4.27 29.80
N THR A 28 15.61 -5.52 29.44
CA THR A 28 16.73 -6.25 30.03
C THR A 28 18.08 -5.59 29.73
N PHE A 29 18.29 -5.15 28.49
CA PHE A 29 19.52 -4.44 28.10
C PHE A 29 19.71 -3.14 28.86
N ILE A 30 18.66 -2.31 28.96
CA ILE A 30 18.71 -1.06 29.74
C ILE A 30 19.00 -1.34 31.20
N SER A 31 18.33 -2.34 31.79
CA SER A 31 18.56 -2.72 33.16
C SER A 31 19.98 -3.26 33.42
N HIS A 32 20.53 -4.03 32.45
CA HIS A 32 21.87 -4.60 32.62
C HIS A 32 22.99 -3.58 32.42
N SER A 33 22.78 -2.56 31.58
CA SER A 33 23.75 -1.50 31.30
C SER A 33 23.84 -0.45 32.44
N ASP A 34 22.98 -0.53 33.48
CA ASP A 34 22.88 0.46 34.57
C ASP A 34 22.80 1.91 34.04
N PHE A 35 22.23 2.12 32.86
CA PHE A 35 22.19 3.40 32.15
C PHE A 35 23.57 4.04 31.90
N SER A 36 24.66 3.25 32.01
CA SER A 36 26.01 3.74 31.79
C SER A 36 26.32 3.78 30.27
N LEU A 37 27.09 4.79 29.89
CA LEU A 37 27.60 4.88 28.51
C LEU A 37 28.81 3.94 28.33
N PRO A 38 29.01 3.39 27.13
CA PRO A 38 30.17 2.57 26.82
C PRO A 38 31.48 3.33 27.03
N HIS A 39 32.52 2.65 27.51
CA HIS A 39 33.84 3.21 27.76
C HIS A 39 34.89 2.69 26.78
N THR A 40 34.68 1.51 26.19
CA THR A 40 35.62 0.89 25.24
C THR A 40 35.05 0.86 23.83
N GLY A 41 35.92 0.80 22.82
CA GLY A 41 35.49 0.69 21.41
C GLY A 41 34.62 -0.54 21.14
N PHE A 42 34.88 -1.64 21.82
CA PHE A 42 34.09 -2.86 21.70
C PHE A 42 32.68 -2.70 22.29
N GLU A 43 32.56 -2.06 23.45
CA GLU A 43 31.27 -1.75 24.08
C GLU A 43 30.45 -0.81 23.18
N TRP A 44 31.05 0.19 22.55
CA TRP A 44 30.40 1.07 21.58
C TRP A 44 29.88 0.31 20.37
N ALA A 45 30.63 -0.69 19.87
CA ALA A 45 30.17 -1.52 18.76
C ALA A 45 28.96 -2.38 19.13
N LEU A 46 28.97 -3.01 20.30
CA LEU A 46 27.83 -3.79 20.81
C LEU A 46 26.62 -2.91 21.07
N TRP A 47 26.80 -1.78 21.73
CA TRP A 47 25.73 -0.84 22.03
C TRP A 47 25.11 -0.27 20.75
N GLY A 48 25.93 0.17 19.79
CA GLY A 48 25.48 0.63 18.48
C GLY A 48 24.73 -0.43 17.69
N GLY A 49 25.23 -1.66 17.69
CA GLY A 49 24.56 -2.80 17.07
C GLY A 49 23.20 -3.09 17.70
N PHE A 50 23.12 -3.07 19.04
CA PHE A 50 21.86 -3.26 19.75
C PHE A 50 20.83 -2.16 19.41
N VAL A 51 21.25 -0.90 19.42
CA VAL A 51 20.39 0.23 19.04
C VAL A 51 19.91 0.07 17.60
N LEU A 52 20.80 -0.30 16.67
CA LEU A 52 20.45 -0.52 15.27
C LEU A 52 19.39 -1.62 15.10
N VAL A 53 19.56 -2.76 15.75
CA VAL A 53 18.57 -3.86 15.73
C VAL A 53 17.25 -3.43 16.35
N THR A 54 17.29 -2.72 17.46
CA THR A 54 16.10 -2.19 18.15
C THR A 54 15.32 -1.24 17.24
N LEU A 55 15.98 -0.25 16.65
CA LEU A 55 15.35 0.71 15.72
C LEU A 55 14.78 0.00 14.50
N SER A 56 15.52 -0.97 13.97
CA SER A 56 15.07 -1.81 12.86
C SER A 56 13.84 -2.64 13.23
N GLY A 57 13.76 -3.20 14.44
CA GLY A 57 12.59 -3.93 14.94
C GLY A 57 11.36 -3.04 15.11
N LEU A 58 11.53 -1.83 15.65
CA LEU A 58 10.47 -0.82 15.76
C LEU A 58 9.94 -0.40 14.38
N PHE A 59 10.86 -0.20 13.42
CA PHE A 59 10.49 0.11 12.05
C PHE A 59 9.65 -1.02 11.40
N GLY A 60 10.04 -2.28 11.58
CA GLY A 60 9.28 -3.44 11.11
C GLY A 60 7.88 -3.53 11.74
N THR A 61 7.78 -3.20 13.03
CA THR A 61 6.49 -3.13 13.74
C THR A 61 5.61 -2.02 13.16
N TYR A 62 6.17 -0.85 12.89
CA TYR A 62 5.48 0.27 12.25
C TYR A 62 4.98 -0.11 10.84
N LEU A 63 5.83 -0.73 9.99
CA LEU A 63 5.42 -1.19 8.66
C LEU A 63 4.24 -2.15 8.72
N THR A 64 4.29 -3.09 9.65
CA THR A 64 3.22 -4.08 9.84
C THR A 64 1.91 -3.42 10.28
N TRP A 65 1.98 -2.50 11.25
CA TRP A 65 0.82 -1.78 11.74
C TRP A 65 0.21 -0.89 10.65
N SER A 66 1.04 -0.20 9.88
CA SER A 66 0.61 0.65 8.75
C SER A 66 -0.15 -0.14 7.69
N LEU A 67 0.33 -1.35 7.35
CA LEU A 67 -0.36 -2.25 6.42
C LEU A 67 -1.74 -2.70 6.95
N GLN A 68 -1.83 -3.01 8.24
CA GLN A 68 -3.10 -3.45 8.85
C GLN A 68 -4.11 -2.31 8.97
N ALA A 69 -3.66 -1.08 9.28
CA ALA A 69 -4.53 0.08 9.45
C ALA A 69 -5.25 0.50 8.16
N LYS A 70 -4.66 0.27 6.98
CA LYS A 70 -5.29 0.59 5.68
C LYS A 70 -6.11 -0.57 5.06
N GLY A 71 -6.56 -1.49 5.87
CA GLY A 71 -7.55 -2.50 5.46
C GLY A 71 -7.00 -3.84 5.04
N GLY A 72 -5.87 -4.25 5.63
CA GLY A 72 -5.35 -5.61 5.50
C GLY A 72 -5.04 -6.03 4.05
N ILE A 73 -3.96 -6.76 3.89
CA ILE A 73 -3.74 -7.52 2.68
C ILE A 73 -4.83 -8.58 2.66
N ASP A 74 -5.59 -8.65 1.60
CA ASP A 74 -6.33 -9.86 1.31
C ASP A 74 -5.27 -10.97 1.25
N GLU A 75 -5.23 -11.86 2.26
CA GLU A 75 -4.17 -12.86 2.43
C GLU A 75 -4.04 -13.78 1.21
N ASN A 76 -5.05 -13.75 0.33
CA ASN A 76 -5.10 -14.50 -0.92
C ASN A 76 -4.37 -13.81 -2.07
N VAL A 77 -4.06 -12.51 -1.97
CA VAL A 77 -3.39 -11.75 -3.03
C VAL A 77 -1.90 -11.63 -2.70
N GLY A 78 -1.12 -12.60 -3.13
CA GLY A 78 0.35 -12.51 -3.10
C GLY A 78 0.86 -11.34 -3.95
N SER A 79 2.17 -11.02 -3.85
CA SER A 79 2.78 -9.93 -4.64
C SER A 79 2.46 -9.99 -6.14
N ASP A 80 2.36 -11.21 -6.69
CA ASP A 80 2.07 -11.43 -8.11
C ASP A 80 0.61 -11.11 -8.44
N GLY A 81 -0.32 -11.41 -7.53
CA GLY A 81 -1.72 -11.07 -7.68
C GLY A 81 -1.98 -9.55 -7.71
N ILE A 82 -1.18 -8.75 -6.99
CA ILE A 82 -1.29 -7.28 -7.02
C ILE A 82 -1.00 -6.74 -8.42
N HIS A 83 0.01 -7.27 -9.11
CA HIS A 83 0.36 -6.82 -10.47
C HIS A 83 -0.75 -7.15 -11.48
N ILE A 84 -1.33 -8.36 -11.37
CA ILE A 84 -2.44 -8.79 -12.23
C ILE A 84 -3.64 -7.89 -11.98
N ARG A 85 -3.99 -7.64 -10.72
CA ARG A 85 -5.14 -6.81 -10.36
C ARG A 85 -4.98 -5.35 -10.79
N LEU A 86 -3.77 -4.78 -10.70
CA LEU A 86 -3.48 -3.44 -11.22
C LEU A 86 -3.67 -3.36 -12.75
N ALA A 87 -3.28 -4.39 -13.48
CA ALA A 87 -3.48 -4.45 -14.93
C ALA A 87 -4.97 -4.62 -15.30
N GLU A 88 -5.74 -5.37 -14.49
CA GLU A 88 -7.20 -5.48 -14.63
C GLU A 88 -7.87 -4.14 -14.42
N LEU A 89 -7.55 -3.42 -13.31
CA LEU A 89 -8.12 -2.11 -13.02
C LEU A 89 -7.88 -1.09 -14.14
N ALA A 90 -6.69 -1.12 -14.77
CA ALA A 90 -6.39 -0.24 -15.89
C ALA A 90 -7.27 -0.57 -17.12
N ARG A 91 -7.59 -1.85 -17.35
CA ARG A 91 -8.53 -2.27 -18.41
C ARG A 91 -9.97 -1.91 -18.05
N ASP A 92 -10.39 -2.22 -16.82
CA ASP A 92 -11.76 -1.96 -16.35
C ASP A 92 -12.12 -0.48 -16.52
N VAL A 93 -11.21 0.43 -16.10
CA VAL A 93 -11.46 1.87 -16.28
C VAL A 93 -11.49 2.29 -17.73
N HIS A 94 -10.60 1.73 -18.55
CA HIS A 94 -10.60 1.99 -20.00
C HIS A 94 -11.91 1.55 -20.64
N ASP A 95 -12.38 0.35 -20.30
CA ASP A 95 -13.62 -0.21 -20.84
C ASP A 95 -14.86 0.61 -20.42
N ILE A 96 -14.91 1.06 -19.14
CA ILE A 96 -15.99 1.94 -18.66
C ILE A 96 -16.02 3.26 -19.44
N VAL A 97 -14.84 3.85 -19.71
CA VAL A 97 -14.71 5.15 -20.37
C VAL A 97 -15.02 5.04 -21.88
N THR A 98 -14.60 3.94 -22.51
CA THR A 98 -14.73 3.75 -23.97
C THR A 98 -16.06 3.11 -24.40
N THR A 99 -16.79 2.47 -23.44
CA THR A 99 -18.09 1.87 -23.77
C THR A 99 -19.14 2.97 -23.93
N PRO A 100 -19.64 3.21 -25.14
CA PRO A 100 -20.67 4.20 -25.38
C PRO A 100 -21.97 3.81 -24.68
N ASP A 101 -22.77 4.81 -24.37
CA ASP A 101 -24.12 4.55 -23.83
C ASP A 101 -24.92 3.73 -24.84
N ARG A 102 -25.22 2.47 -24.48
CA ARG A 102 -25.96 1.54 -25.34
C ARG A 102 -27.36 2.09 -25.69
N ALA A 103 -27.97 2.87 -24.81
CA ALA A 103 -29.27 3.46 -25.05
C ALA A 103 -29.19 4.58 -26.10
N ALA A 104 -28.21 5.44 -26.04
CA ALA A 104 -27.97 6.50 -27.03
C ALA A 104 -27.54 5.92 -28.38
N ALA A 105 -26.66 4.92 -28.38
CA ALA A 105 -26.20 4.25 -29.59
C ALA A 105 -27.33 3.49 -30.32
N ALA A 106 -28.26 2.89 -29.56
CA ALA A 106 -29.40 2.15 -30.13
C ALA A 106 -30.40 3.03 -30.89
N ILE A 107 -30.48 4.33 -30.56
CA ILE A 107 -31.41 5.30 -31.20
C ILE A 107 -30.68 6.26 -32.13
N GLY A 108 -29.39 6.03 -32.42
CA GLY A 108 -28.61 6.86 -33.36
C GLY A 108 -28.39 8.31 -32.89
N LEU A 109 -28.57 8.58 -31.59
CA LEU A 109 -28.26 9.87 -31.02
C LEU A 109 -26.74 10.11 -30.94
N PRO A 110 -26.27 11.35 -31.18
CA PRO A 110 -24.88 11.70 -30.93
C PRO A 110 -24.50 11.41 -29.48
N THR A 111 -23.25 10.96 -29.28
CA THR A 111 -22.68 10.71 -27.96
C THR A 111 -23.04 11.86 -27.00
N PRO A 112 -23.63 11.56 -25.82
CA PRO A 112 -23.99 12.61 -24.89
C PRO A 112 -22.75 13.46 -24.53
N PRO A 113 -22.90 14.77 -24.37
CA PRO A 113 -21.78 15.67 -24.01
C PRO A 113 -21.09 15.26 -22.69
N TYR A 114 -21.78 14.55 -21.83
CA TYR A 114 -21.26 14.04 -20.55
C TYR A 114 -20.22 12.93 -20.74
N ASP A 115 -20.37 12.07 -21.74
CA ASP A 115 -19.35 11.05 -22.06
C ASP A 115 -18.05 11.73 -22.52
N ALA A 116 -18.11 12.84 -23.24
CA ALA A 116 -16.93 13.62 -23.61
C ALA A 116 -16.19 14.17 -22.37
N TRP A 117 -16.90 14.60 -21.33
CA TRP A 117 -16.29 15.07 -20.08
C TRP A 117 -15.64 13.94 -19.29
N ILE A 118 -16.22 12.74 -19.28
CA ILE A 118 -15.62 11.55 -18.67
C ILE A 118 -14.36 11.14 -19.42
N ILE A 119 -14.38 11.18 -20.75
CA ILE A 119 -13.21 10.89 -21.61
C ILE A 119 -12.11 11.92 -21.35
N ASP A 120 -12.46 13.19 -21.23
CA ASP A 120 -11.51 14.27 -20.92
C ASP A 120 -10.88 14.09 -19.53
N LEU A 121 -11.68 13.80 -18.50
CA LEU A 121 -11.21 13.46 -17.16
C LEU A 121 -10.23 12.29 -17.19
N TYR A 122 -10.58 11.22 -17.92
CA TYR A 122 -9.72 10.06 -18.05
C TYR A 122 -8.40 10.40 -18.74
N SER A 123 -8.46 11.08 -19.89
CA SER A 123 -7.29 11.38 -20.70
C SER A 123 -6.29 12.30 -19.98
N ASN A 124 -6.80 13.30 -19.27
CA ASN A 124 -5.97 14.33 -18.65
C ASN A 124 -5.51 13.99 -17.22
N HIS A 125 -6.27 13.17 -16.47
CA HIS A 125 -6.04 12.98 -15.05
C HIS A 125 -5.90 11.51 -14.62
N LEU A 126 -6.69 10.61 -15.19
CA LEU A 126 -6.78 9.24 -14.72
C LEU A 126 -5.84 8.27 -15.47
N ARG A 127 -5.62 8.47 -16.76
CA ARG A 127 -4.78 7.58 -17.57
C ARG A 127 -3.40 7.40 -16.98
N ASP A 128 -2.70 8.50 -16.72
CA ASP A 128 -1.37 8.48 -16.13
C ASP A 128 -1.37 7.89 -14.71
N PHE A 129 -2.48 8.04 -13.97
CA PHE A 129 -2.64 7.44 -12.65
C PHE A 129 -2.76 5.91 -12.75
N PHE A 130 -3.51 5.37 -13.71
CA PHE A 130 -3.69 3.93 -13.86
C PHE A 130 -2.50 3.24 -14.54
N GLU A 131 -1.88 3.87 -15.54
CA GLU A 131 -0.73 3.31 -16.28
C GLU A 131 0.60 3.52 -15.55
N GLY A 132 0.72 4.52 -14.69
CA GLY A 132 1.97 4.95 -14.07
C GLY A 132 2.15 4.55 -12.60
N HIS A 133 3.42 4.65 -12.15
CA HIS A 133 3.82 4.45 -10.75
C HIS A 133 3.94 5.80 -10.01
N ARG A 134 3.16 6.79 -10.41
CA ARG A 134 3.34 8.21 -10.03
C ARG A 134 3.25 8.50 -8.52
N ASN A 135 2.54 7.67 -7.75
CA ASN A 135 2.24 7.97 -6.35
C ASN A 135 3.07 7.16 -5.33
N LEU A 136 4.12 6.44 -5.77
CA LEU A 136 4.93 5.61 -4.88
C LEU A 136 5.56 6.41 -3.72
N SER A 137 6.12 7.60 -4.03
CA SER A 137 6.71 8.49 -3.02
C SER A 137 5.67 9.03 -2.02
N SER A 138 4.46 9.31 -2.49
CA SER A 138 3.35 9.75 -1.61
C SER A 138 2.94 8.66 -0.63
N HIS A 139 2.93 7.40 -1.09
CA HIS A 139 2.63 6.25 -0.23
C HIS A 139 3.73 5.99 0.81
N LEU A 140 5.00 6.24 0.47
CA LEU A 140 6.12 6.16 1.42
C LEU A 140 5.94 7.13 2.59
N ILE A 141 5.48 8.35 2.30
CA ILE A 141 5.27 9.42 3.30
C ILE A 141 3.87 9.30 3.97
N GLY A 142 3.02 8.38 3.51
CA GLY A 142 1.64 8.22 4.00
C GLY A 142 0.68 9.33 3.56
N SER A 143 1.04 10.12 2.53
CA SER A 143 0.24 11.23 2.03
C SER A 143 -0.95 10.75 1.20
N GLN A 144 -2.15 11.22 1.54
CA GLN A 144 -3.39 10.95 0.77
C GLN A 144 -3.74 12.08 -0.21
N ARG A 145 -2.85 13.07 -0.39
CA ARG A 145 -3.12 14.24 -1.24
C ARG A 145 -3.46 13.87 -2.69
N PRO A 146 -2.72 12.95 -3.36
CA PRO A 146 -3.04 12.59 -4.75
C PRO A 146 -4.43 11.95 -4.88
N LEU A 147 -4.78 11.02 -3.98
CA LEU A 147 -6.11 10.38 -3.97
C LEU A 147 -7.22 11.41 -3.76
N LYS A 148 -7.08 12.29 -2.74
CA LYS A 148 -8.08 13.33 -2.46
C LYS A 148 -8.27 14.30 -3.63
N ARG A 149 -7.20 14.64 -4.34
CA ARG A 149 -7.29 15.50 -5.53
C ARG A 149 -8.13 14.84 -6.61
N LEU A 150 -7.82 13.59 -6.96
CA LEU A 150 -8.54 12.85 -8.00
C LEU A 150 -10.01 12.60 -7.62
N THR A 151 -10.29 12.21 -6.39
CA THR A 151 -11.67 12.01 -5.93
C THR A 151 -12.46 13.31 -5.93
N ASN A 152 -11.85 14.44 -5.55
CA ASN A 152 -12.50 15.75 -5.62
C ASN A 152 -12.82 16.17 -7.07
N GLU A 153 -11.94 15.88 -8.04
CA GLU A 153 -12.18 16.15 -9.45
C GLU A 153 -13.38 15.33 -9.96
N ILE A 154 -13.43 14.04 -9.61
CA ILE A 154 -14.56 13.15 -9.93
C ILE A 154 -15.85 13.66 -9.26
N ASP A 155 -15.80 13.98 -7.97
CA ASP A 155 -16.96 14.46 -7.20
C ASP A 155 -17.47 15.84 -7.70
N ASN A 156 -16.58 16.69 -8.21
CA ASN A 156 -16.97 17.95 -8.84
C ASN A 156 -17.70 17.70 -10.17
N LEU A 157 -17.16 16.81 -11.02
CA LEU A 157 -17.78 16.48 -12.30
C LEU A 157 -19.18 15.84 -12.09
N SER A 158 -19.33 15.01 -11.06
CA SER A 158 -20.60 14.32 -10.77
C SER A 158 -21.79 15.25 -10.54
N ARG A 159 -21.55 16.52 -10.19
CA ARG A 159 -22.61 17.53 -9.94
C ARG A 159 -23.25 18.07 -11.22
N TYR A 160 -22.60 17.88 -12.37
CA TYR A 160 -23.01 18.48 -13.64
C TYR A 160 -23.51 17.46 -14.66
N ILE A 161 -23.54 16.18 -14.31
CA ILE A 161 -23.88 15.07 -15.22
C ILE A 161 -25.19 14.42 -14.80
N ASP A 162 -25.80 13.66 -15.75
CA ASP A 162 -27.02 12.91 -15.57
C ASP A 162 -26.82 11.66 -14.68
N ALA A 163 -27.94 11.05 -14.25
CA ALA A 163 -27.92 9.90 -13.33
C ALA A 163 -27.14 8.68 -13.88
N GLN A 164 -27.18 8.44 -15.18
CA GLN A 164 -26.51 7.31 -15.81
C GLN A 164 -25.00 7.51 -15.86
N SER A 165 -24.54 8.71 -16.23
CA SER A 165 -23.11 9.06 -16.21
C SER A 165 -22.58 9.15 -14.78
N GLN A 166 -23.42 9.45 -13.76
CA GLN A 166 -23.08 9.36 -12.34
C GLN A 166 -22.73 7.93 -11.92
N GLU A 167 -23.42 6.92 -12.44
CA GLU A 167 -23.08 5.53 -12.16
C GLU A 167 -21.69 5.17 -12.69
N LYS A 168 -21.37 5.58 -13.93
CA LYS A 168 -20.03 5.42 -14.53
C LYS A 168 -18.96 6.10 -13.67
N LEU A 169 -19.18 7.35 -13.23
CA LEU A 169 -18.23 8.07 -12.37
C LEU A 169 -18.06 7.42 -11.00
N THR A 170 -19.13 6.89 -10.43
CA THR A 170 -19.06 6.16 -9.16
C THR A 170 -18.22 4.90 -9.32
N ALA A 171 -18.38 4.16 -10.42
CA ALA A 171 -17.55 3.00 -10.73
C ALA A 171 -16.07 3.40 -10.89
N ILE A 172 -15.76 4.45 -11.66
CA ILE A 172 -14.40 4.99 -11.83
C ILE A 172 -13.81 5.40 -10.48
N ARG A 173 -14.57 6.09 -9.64
CA ARG A 173 -14.14 6.51 -8.30
C ARG A 173 -13.73 5.30 -7.44
N ASN A 174 -14.51 4.24 -7.47
CA ASN A 174 -14.21 3.01 -6.74
C ASN A 174 -12.92 2.35 -7.23
N LEU A 175 -12.70 2.31 -8.55
CA LEU A 175 -11.47 1.80 -9.16
C LEU A 175 -10.24 2.66 -8.77
N VAL A 176 -10.39 3.99 -8.69
CA VAL A 176 -9.34 4.91 -8.23
C VAL A 176 -8.94 4.61 -6.79
N VAL A 177 -9.92 4.43 -5.90
CA VAL A 177 -9.69 4.10 -4.49
C VAL A 177 -9.03 2.71 -4.34
N GLU A 178 -9.49 1.73 -5.11
CA GLU A 178 -8.93 0.38 -5.11
C GLU A 178 -7.47 0.39 -5.58
N LYS A 179 -7.18 1.12 -6.67
CA LYS A 179 -5.81 1.25 -7.17
C LYS A 179 -4.88 1.91 -6.16
N ASP A 180 -5.29 3.00 -5.53
CA ASP A 180 -4.50 3.67 -4.48
C ASP A 180 -4.17 2.72 -3.33
N ARG A 181 -5.13 1.89 -2.91
CA ARG A 181 -4.94 0.86 -1.89
C ARG A 181 -3.92 -0.21 -2.33
N LEU A 182 -3.99 -0.66 -3.59
CA LEU A 182 -3.06 -1.66 -4.13
C LEU A 182 -1.65 -1.08 -4.28
N ASP A 183 -1.50 0.17 -4.74
CA ASP A 183 -0.22 0.87 -4.83
C ASP A 183 0.42 1.03 -3.44
N PHE A 184 -0.36 1.42 -2.44
CA PHE A 184 0.09 1.47 -1.04
C PHE A 184 0.59 0.10 -0.57
N THR A 185 -0.18 -0.94 -0.80
CA THR A 185 0.16 -2.31 -0.41
C THR A 185 1.45 -2.77 -1.08
N ARG A 186 1.60 -2.51 -2.38
CA ARG A 186 2.79 -2.85 -3.17
C ARG A 186 4.06 -2.19 -2.61
N VAL A 187 3.98 -0.88 -2.30
CA VAL A 187 5.11 -0.12 -1.72
C VAL A 187 5.53 -0.70 -0.38
N HIS A 188 4.57 -0.94 0.51
CA HIS A 188 4.85 -1.45 1.86
C HIS A 188 5.36 -2.90 1.84
N PHE A 189 4.91 -3.72 0.89
CA PHE A 189 5.48 -5.05 0.67
C PHE A 189 6.95 -4.97 0.22
N GLY A 190 7.25 -4.08 -0.72
CA GLY A 190 8.63 -3.86 -1.16
C GLY A 190 9.52 -3.42 -0.01
N LEU A 191 9.06 -2.45 0.79
CA LEU A 191 9.75 -2.00 2.00
C LEU A 191 9.95 -3.11 3.02
N SER A 192 8.93 -3.91 3.28
CA SER A 192 9.01 -5.02 4.23
C SER A 192 10.01 -6.09 3.78
N LYS A 193 10.06 -6.40 2.47
CA LYS A 193 11.07 -7.30 1.92
C LYS A 193 12.48 -6.72 2.06
N GLY A 194 12.68 -5.46 1.65
CA GLY A 194 13.97 -4.78 1.77
C GLY A 194 14.44 -4.68 3.22
N TRP A 195 13.54 -4.36 4.13
CA TRP A 195 13.82 -4.32 5.56
C TRP A 195 14.28 -5.66 6.11
N LEU A 196 13.65 -6.78 5.74
CA LEU A 196 14.06 -8.12 6.17
C LEU A 196 15.49 -8.45 5.74
N PHE A 197 15.93 -8.02 4.56
CA PHE A 197 17.30 -8.22 4.08
C PHE A 197 18.35 -7.49 4.92
N VAL A 198 17.96 -6.44 5.65
CA VAL A 198 18.84 -5.73 6.57
C VAL A 198 18.69 -6.26 8.00
N HIS A 199 17.46 -6.35 8.48
CA HIS A 199 17.16 -6.73 9.86
C HIS A 199 17.70 -8.10 10.23
N VAL A 200 17.49 -9.10 9.38
CA VAL A 200 17.90 -10.50 9.68
C VAL A 200 19.42 -10.63 9.78
N PRO A 201 20.25 -10.21 8.79
CA PRO A 201 21.71 -10.32 8.92
C PRO A 201 22.29 -9.55 10.09
N VAL A 202 21.78 -8.31 10.35
CA VAL A 202 22.29 -7.50 11.47
C VAL A 202 21.95 -8.15 12.81
N THR A 203 20.77 -8.77 12.94
CA THR A 203 20.42 -9.51 14.15
C THR A 203 21.35 -10.72 14.34
N TYR A 204 21.64 -11.47 13.29
CA TYR A 204 22.57 -12.61 13.36
C TYR A 204 24.01 -12.20 13.65
N ALA A 205 24.44 -11.03 13.21
CA ALA A 205 25.79 -10.53 13.50
C ALA A 205 26.00 -10.12 14.96
N LEU A 206 24.92 -9.94 15.74
CA LEU A 206 24.91 -9.58 17.15
C LEU A 206 24.83 -10.76 18.11
N ILE A 207 24.48 -11.94 17.61
CA ILE A 207 24.37 -13.20 18.36
C ILE A 207 25.67 -13.98 18.26
#